data_ffb2017e779fd373c83b9447c5636e57
#
_entry.id   ffb2017e779fd373c83b9447c5636e57
#
_cell.length_a   1.000
_cell.length_b   1.000
_cell.length_c   1.000
_cell.angle_alpha   90.00
_cell.angle_beta   90.00
_cell.angle_gamma   90.00
#
_symmetry.space_group_name_H-M   'P 1'
#
loop_
_entity.id
_entity.type
_entity.pdbx_description
1 polymer ?
#
loop_
_entity_poly.entity_id
_entity_poly.type
_entity_poly.pdbx_seq_one_letter_code
_entity_poly.pdbx_strand_id
1 'polypeptide(L)'
;NFGPNSNEEKTVEELVSKISKHLSYENWKVTASENNFSESGLLKLNCDKATRILAWKPLLDFEKTISMTAEWYYKFYEKKHDVFELSKSQIESYSQLIDEE
;
A
#
# COMPACT_ATOMS: atom_id res chain seq x y z
N ASN A 1 -12.18 -7.66 -5.04
CA ASN A 1 -11.13 -7.09 -4.21
C ASN A 1 -9.78 -7.13 -4.92
N PHE A 2 -8.98 -6.13 -4.66
CA PHE A 2 -7.61 -6.01 -5.15
C PHE A 2 -6.68 -5.81 -3.96
N GLY A 3 -5.66 -6.60 -3.85
CA GLY A 3 -4.74 -6.53 -2.72
C GLY A 3 -3.46 -7.33 -2.97
N PRO A 4 -2.56 -7.36 -2.00
CA PRO A 4 -1.31 -8.09 -2.13
C PRO A 4 -1.52 -9.59 -2.20
N ASN A 5 -0.47 -10.32 -2.59
CA ASN A 5 -0.47 -11.77 -2.55
C ASN A 5 -0.71 -12.28 -1.13
N SER A 6 -1.41 -13.41 -1.01
CA SER A 6 -1.79 -14.00 0.28
C SER A 6 -0.59 -14.43 1.14
N ASN A 7 0.58 -14.59 0.54
CA ASN A 7 1.82 -14.91 1.24
C ASN A 7 2.58 -13.68 1.76
N GLU A 8 2.15 -12.47 1.40
CA GLU A 8 2.71 -11.23 1.92
C GLU A 8 1.92 -10.77 3.14
N GLU A 9 2.25 -11.34 4.29
CA GLU A 9 1.64 -10.95 5.56
C GLU A 9 2.43 -9.81 6.18
N LYS A 10 1.76 -8.66 6.34
CA LYS A 10 2.35 -7.49 6.99
C LYS A 10 1.44 -6.98 8.08
N THR A 11 2.03 -6.60 9.20
CA THR A 11 1.29 -6.00 10.31
C THR A 11 1.08 -4.51 10.08
N VAL A 12 0.12 -3.92 10.79
CA VAL A 12 -0.07 -2.46 10.78
C VAL A 12 1.18 -1.75 11.28
N GLU A 13 1.87 -2.33 12.27
CA GLU A 13 3.13 -1.77 12.78
C GLU A 13 4.20 -1.68 11.70
N GLU A 14 4.37 -2.73 10.91
CA GLU A 14 5.30 -2.73 9.78
C GLU A 14 4.92 -1.68 8.73
N LEU A 15 3.63 -1.57 8.41
CA LEU A 15 3.10 -0.58 7.49
C LEU A 15 3.40 0.85 7.97
N VAL A 16 3.05 1.15 9.21
CA VAL A 16 3.27 2.48 9.80
C VAL A 16 4.74 2.81 9.88
N SER A 17 5.58 1.85 10.28
CA SER A 17 7.03 2.02 10.35
C SER A 17 7.62 2.41 9.00
N LYS A 18 7.24 1.73 7.93
CA LYS A 18 7.73 1.99 6.59
C LYS A 18 7.24 3.34 6.03
N ILE A 19 5.94 3.59 6.13
CA ILE A 19 5.35 4.85 5.67
C ILE A 19 5.95 6.06 6.41
N SER A 20 6.16 5.93 7.72
CA SER A 20 6.75 6.98 8.55
C SER A 20 8.15 7.37 8.10
N LYS A 21 8.95 6.40 7.69
CA LYS A 21 10.29 6.66 7.15
C LYS A 21 10.24 7.48 5.86
N HIS A 22 9.33 7.14 4.95
CA HIS A 22 9.16 7.88 3.70
C HIS A 22 8.64 9.30 3.92
N LEU A 23 7.79 9.50 4.93
CA LEU A 23 7.20 10.79 5.25
C LEU A 23 8.04 11.58 6.27
N SER A 24 9.12 11.02 6.79
CA SER A 24 9.94 11.61 7.86
C SER A 24 9.12 11.96 9.09
N TYR A 25 8.17 11.10 9.45
CA TYR A 25 7.25 11.30 10.56
C TYR A 25 7.32 10.10 11.51
N GLU A 26 7.84 10.30 12.72
CA GLU A 26 8.08 9.22 13.68
C GLU A 26 7.22 9.32 14.96
N ASN A 27 6.18 10.14 14.93
CA ASN A 27 5.36 10.45 16.10
C ASN A 27 4.21 9.46 16.29
N TRP A 28 4.55 8.18 16.41
CA TRP A 28 3.59 7.12 16.62
C TRP A 28 4.11 6.08 17.61
N LYS A 29 3.21 5.36 18.24
CA LYS A 29 3.56 4.27 19.18
C LYS A 29 2.53 3.16 19.11
N VAL A 30 2.96 1.95 19.44
CA VAL A 30 2.06 0.81 19.60
C VAL A 30 1.37 0.96 20.95
N THR A 31 0.04 0.95 20.94
CA THR A 31 -0.78 0.99 22.15
C THR A 31 -1.62 -0.28 22.20
N ALA A 32 -1.44 -1.06 23.25
CA ALA A 32 -2.32 -2.19 23.51
C ALA A 32 -3.69 -1.64 23.93
N SER A 33 -4.73 -1.99 23.17
CA SER A 33 -6.09 -1.63 23.54
C SER A 33 -6.53 -2.48 24.73
N GLU A 34 -6.97 -1.83 25.82
CA GLU A 34 -7.58 -2.50 26.96
C GLU A 34 -8.94 -3.10 26.64
N ASN A 35 -9.58 -2.64 25.59
CA ASN A 35 -10.81 -3.21 25.06
C ASN A 35 -10.46 -4.32 24.11
N ASN A 36 -10.64 -5.54 24.56
CA ASN A 36 -10.48 -6.78 23.75
C ASN A 36 -11.52 -6.88 22.63
N PHE A 37 -11.75 -5.82 21.88
CA PHE A 37 -12.31 -5.96 20.54
C PHE A 37 -11.16 -6.43 19.68
N SER A 38 -11.04 -7.76 19.58
CA SER A 38 -10.11 -8.36 18.67
C SER A 38 -10.44 -7.92 17.25
N GLU A 39 -9.75 -6.91 16.76
CA GLU A 39 -9.50 -6.90 15.34
C GLU A 39 -8.80 -8.22 15.06
N SER A 40 -9.38 -9.03 14.18
CA SER A 40 -8.71 -10.25 13.76
C SER A 40 -7.29 -9.86 13.34
N GLY A 41 -6.27 -10.42 13.97
CA GLY A 41 -4.87 -10.08 13.72
C GLY A 41 -4.42 -10.29 12.28
N LEU A 42 -5.29 -10.82 11.43
CA LEU A 42 -5.08 -11.05 10.02
C LEU A 42 -6.36 -10.70 9.25
N LEU A 43 -6.43 -9.45 8.81
CA LEU A 43 -7.43 -9.06 7.83
C LEU A 43 -6.78 -9.07 6.45
N LYS A 44 -7.02 -10.14 5.71
CA LYS A 44 -6.55 -10.27 4.33
C LYS A 44 -7.70 -10.13 3.36
N LEU A 45 -7.43 -9.44 2.26
CA LEU A 45 -8.36 -9.41 1.14
C LEU A 45 -8.20 -10.69 0.33
N ASN A 46 -9.33 -11.30 -0.02
CA ASN A 46 -9.33 -12.42 -0.97
C ASN A 46 -9.52 -11.85 -2.38
N CYS A 47 -8.52 -12.02 -3.22
CA CYS A 47 -8.48 -11.49 -4.58
C CYS A 47 -8.77 -12.56 -5.65
N ASP A 48 -9.28 -13.72 -5.28
CA ASP A 48 -9.51 -14.84 -6.19
C ASP A 48 -10.43 -14.47 -7.34
N LYS A 49 -11.46 -13.69 -7.09
CA LYS A 49 -12.39 -13.26 -8.13
C LYS A 49 -11.70 -12.37 -9.17
N ALA A 50 -10.88 -11.41 -8.72
CA ALA A 50 -10.11 -10.55 -9.61
C ALA A 50 -9.14 -11.37 -10.47
N THR A 51 -8.44 -12.31 -9.85
CA THR A 51 -7.51 -13.19 -10.55
C THR A 51 -8.20 -14.06 -11.59
N ARG A 52 -9.32 -14.67 -11.21
CA ARG A 52 -10.02 -15.62 -12.07
C ARG A 52 -10.73 -14.94 -13.25
N ILE A 53 -11.41 -13.82 -13.00
CA ILE A 53 -12.25 -13.17 -13.99
C ILE A 53 -11.47 -12.18 -14.83
N LEU A 54 -10.54 -11.44 -14.23
CA LEU A 54 -9.81 -10.37 -14.88
C LEU A 54 -8.35 -10.76 -15.22
N ALA A 55 -7.94 -11.96 -14.86
CA ALA A 55 -6.53 -12.39 -14.94
C ALA A 55 -5.59 -11.39 -14.24
N TRP A 56 -6.13 -10.70 -13.22
CA TRP A 56 -5.36 -9.69 -12.48
C TRP A 56 -4.47 -10.36 -11.42
N LYS A 57 -3.28 -9.84 -11.27
CA LYS A 57 -2.37 -10.22 -10.18
C LYS A 57 -1.61 -8.99 -9.67
N PRO A 58 -1.26 -8.94 -8.39
CA PRO A 58 -0.48 -7.83 -7.87
C PRO A 58 0.95 -7.88 -8.41
N LEU A 59 1.43 -6.75 -8.91
CA LEU A 59 2.77 -6.61 -9.48
C LEU A 59 3.73 -5.87 -8.54
N LEU A 60 3.18 -5.14 -7.56
CA LEU A 60 3.99 -4.38 -6.62
C LEU A 60 4.22 -5.21 -5.36
N ASP A 61 5.47 -5.24 -4.90
CA ASP A 61 5.79 -5.76 -3.58
C ASP A 61 5.42 -4.73 -2.49
N PHE A 62 5.60 -5.10 -1.23
CA PHE A 62 5.28 -4.24 -0.09
C PHE A 62 6.06 -2.93 -0.13
N GLU A 63 7.36 -2.99 -0.39
CA GLU A 63 8.23 -1.81 -0.41
C GLU A 63 7.82 -0.83 -1.51
N LYS A 64 7.56 -1.32 -2.71
CA LYS A 64 7.10 -0.50 -3.83
C LYS A 64 5.73 0.11 -3.58
N THR A 65 4.82 -0.67 -3.04
CA THR A 65 3.47 -0.20 -2.67
C THR A 65 3.56 0.96 -1.67
N ILE A 66 4.36 0.79 -0.63
CA ILE A 66 4.55 1.85 0.39
C ILE A 66 5.21 3.09 -0.22
N SER A 67 6.24 2.89 -1.02
CA SER A 67 6.97 3.99 -1.65
C SER A 67 6.05 4.84 -2.54
N MET A 68 5.28 4.23 -3.41
CA MET A 68 4.37 4.94 -4.32
C MET A 68 3.24 5.63 -3.55
N THR A 69 2.70 4.97 -2.54
CA THR A 69 1.63 5.52 -1.70
C THR A 69 2.13 6.73 -0.91
N ALA A 70 3.28 6.59 -0.24
CA ALA A 70 3.88 7.66 0.54
C ALA A 70 4.25 8.86 -0.33
N GLU A 71 4.80 8.61 -1.52
CA GLU A 71 5.12 9.68 -2.48
C GLU A 71 3.89 10.49 -2.85
N TRP A 72 2.78 9.81 -3.12
CA TRP A 72 1.53 10.49 -3.48
C TRP A 72 1.04 11.39 -2.36
N TYR A 73 0.97 10.86 -1.13
CA TYR A 73 0.52 11.63 0.03
C TYR A 73 1.46 12.77 0.37
N TYR A 74 2.77 12.53 0.32
CA TYR A 74 3.77 13.57 0.58
C TYR A 74 3.63 14.74 -0.39
N LYS A 75 3.56 14.45 -1.68
CA LYS A 75 3.43 15.49 -2.70
C LYS A 75 2.11 16.24 -2.62
N PHE A 76 1.04 15.53 -2.28
CA PHE A 76 -0.27 16.16 -2.11
C PHE A 76 -0.32 17.10 -0.91
N TYR A 77 0.11 16.63 0.27
CA TYR A 77 -0.03 17.39 1.50
C TYR A 77 1.11 18.37 1.75
N GLU A 78 2.34 17.99 1.50
CA GLU A 78 3.52 18.77 1.86
C GLU A 78 3.99 19.70 0.73
N LYS A 79 3.91 19.25 -0.50
CA LYS A 79 4.42 20.00 -1.65
C LYS A 79 3.31 20.66 -2.47
N LYS A 80 2.06 20.32 -2.23
CA LYS A 80 0.88 20.82 -2.96
C LYS A 80 1.02 20.68 -4.47
N HIS A 81 1.64 19.59 -4.92
CA HIS A 81 1.79 19.30 -6.33
C HIS A 81 0.45 18.94 -6.97
N ASP A 82 0.38 19.11 -8.30
CA ASP A 82 -0.74 18.61 -9.08
C ASP A 82 -0.74 17.08 -9.05
N VAL A 83 -1.69 16.52 -8.30
CA VAL A 83 -1.82 15.07 -8.14
C VAL A 83 -2.32 14.38 -9.40
N PHE A 84 -2.90 15.10 -10.34
CA PHE A 84 -3.30 14.51 -11.62
C PHE A 84 -2.07 14.00 -12.39
N GLU A 85 -1.06 14.84 -12.57
CA GLU A 85 0.17 14.46 -13.27
C GLU A 85 0.93 13.37 -12.52
N LEU A 86 0.97 13.44 -11.19
CA LEU A 86 1.60 12.41 -10.36
C LEU A 86 0.87 11.07 -10.49
N SER A 87 -0.45 11.07 -10.39
CA SER A 87 -1.26 9.86 -10.53
C SER A 87 -1.09 9.25 -11.91
N LYS A 88 -1.09 10.06 -12.94
CA LYS A 88 -0.84 9.63 -14.32
C LYS A 88 0.54 8.96 -14.45
N SER A 89 1.56 9.59 -13.90
CA SER A 89 2.93 9.04 -13.89
C SER A 89 3.01 7.69 -13.18
N GLN A 90 2.33 7.55 -12.05
CA GLN A 90 2.28 6.28 -11.32
C GLN A 90 1.56 5.19 -12.10
N ILE A 91 0.47 5.53 -12.77
CA ILE A 91 -0.27 4.59 -13.64
C ILE A 91 0.61 4.13 -14.81
N GLU A 92 1.33 5.05 -15.43
CA GLU A 92 2.24 4.74 -16.54
C GLU A 92 3.37 3.80 -16.05
N SER A 93 3.96 4.09 -14.91
CA SER A 93 4.99 3.24 -14.31
C SER A 93 4.48 1.84 -13.98
N TYR A 94 3.28 1.75 -13.46
CA TYR A 94 2.63 0.46 -13.19
C TYR A 94 2.34 -0.31 -14.49
N SER A 95 1.88 0.38 -15.52
CA SER A 95 1.58 -0.23 -16.81
C SER A 95 2.83 -0.84 -17.46
N GLN A 96 3.98 -0.21 -17.29
CA GLN A 96 5.25 -0.77 -17.78
C GLN A 96 5.58 -2.11 -17.13
N LEU A 97 5.24 -2.30 -15.86
CA LEU A 97 5.45 -3.58 -15.17
C LEU A 97 4.61 -4.71 -15.78
N ILE A 98 3.44 -4.38 -16.30
CA ILE A 98 2.57 -5.36 -16.98
C ILE A 98 3.26 -5.84 -18.26
N ASP A 99 3.86 -4.93 -19.00
CA ASP A 99 4.51 -5.23 -20.29
C ASP A 99 5.82 -6.02 -20.13
N GLU A 100 6.46 -5.95 -18.97
CA GLU A 100 7.69 -6.67 -18.65
C GLU A 100 7.47 -8.15 -18.29
N GLU A 101 6.24 -8.59 -18.16
CA GLU A 101 5.94 -9.99 -17.83
C GLU A 101 5.88 -10.87 -19.08
#